data_ac014036cea1ec2dc3d3a47c55d902d1
#
_entry.id   ac014036cea1ec2dc3d3a47c55d902d1
#
_cell.length_a   1.000
_cell.length_b   1.000
_cell.length_c   1.000
_cell.angle_alpha   90.00
_cell.angle_beta   90.00
_cell.angle_gamma   90.00
#
_symmetry.space_group_name_H-M   'P 1'
#
loop_
_entity.id
_entity.type
_entity.pdbx_description
1 polymer ?
#
loop_
_entity_poly.entity_id
_entity_poly.type
_entity_poly.pdbx_seq_one_letter_code
_entity_poly.pdbx_strand_id
1 'polypeptide(L)'
;MRRLPRSIGVVACVGAVALLVAACGSSSSSSKASGGSTTTNAVNIASSSGNKVCNSKIALITHGDNGSFWSVVYKGAKDAAADLGCTLTETYGSQQQGQAQPDDNAENAQIQNAINAKVDGIAVSDHDPALMNPTLAKAAAAGIPVVLLNAGCDDQDIAASKALTCVGQPEQLAGQASGAKFKQLGATNVLCIIHQSGQNLLDRCNGIAQALGVGQQCKQGNAPSSGPACTELTLSTPNAASNPQQAIGQVTSYLQAHPQVNGVMALNNAIGTALVTSNPQSKPKIATFDLNSGVQSDLQNGSMAFAIDQQQYLQGYLPIVFLDLYKRKNGQTVGGGTTVPSGPLVVTKDNIGKVAAAIAAGQD
;
A
#
# COMPACT_ATOMS: atom_id res chain seq x y z
N MET A 1 -46.24 -41.37 -0.67
CA MET A 1 -46.78 -41.78 -1.99
C MET A 1 -45.88 -41.19 -3.04
N ARG A 2 -45.12 -42.07 -3.70
CA ARG A 2 -45.05 -42.27 -5.18
C ARG A 2 -44.65 -40.99 -5.95
N ARG A 3 -43.69 -40.91 -6.82
CA ARG A 3 -42.70 -41.79 -7.48
C ARG A 3 -41.83 -40.89 -8.38
N LEU A 4 -40.55 -41.12 -8.46
CA LEU A 4 -39.67 -40.89 -9.62
C LEU A 4 -40.11 -41.78 -10.82
N PRO A 5 -39.53 -41.77 -12.03
CA PRO A 5 -38.45 -41.00 -12.69
C PRO A 5 -38.71 -40.80 -14.22
N ARG A 6 -37.73 -40.29 -14.98
CA ARG A 6 -37.27 -40.68 -16.34
C ARG A 6 -36.50 -39.52 -17.00
N SER A 7 -35.26 -39.56 -17.23
CA SER A 7 -34.29 -40.30 -18.05
C SER A 7 -34.31 -39.95 -19.55
N ILE A 8 -33.08 -39.64 -20.06
CA ILE A 8 -32.48 -39.92 -21.33
C ILE A 8 -32.63 -38.91 -22.46
N GLY A 9 -31.43 -38.51 -23.00
CA GLY A 9 -31.25 -37.89 -24.29
C GLY A 9 -29.83 -37.46 -24.57
N VAL A 10 -28.90 -38.41 -24.77
CA VAL A 10 -27.59 -38.21 -25.37
C VAL A 10 -27.75 -38.05 -26.86
N VAL A 11 -27.20 -36.99 -27.46
CA VAL A 11 -26.87 -36.99 -28.90
C VAL A 11 -25.45 -36.44 -29.06
N ALA A 12 -24.59 -37.35 -29.43
CA ALA A 12 -23.25 -37.05 -29.98
C ALA A 12 -23.40 -36.79 -31.48
N CYS A 13 -22.80 -35.73 -31.96
CA CYS A 13 -22.48 -35.57 -33.38
C CYS A 13 -20.99 -35.29 -33.53
N VAL A 14 -20.33 -36.29 -34.05
CA VAL A 14 -18.97 -36.26 -34.64
C VAL A 14 -19.12 -35.70 -36.04
N GLY A 15 -18.29 -34.75 -36.40
CA GLY A 15 -18.16 -34.27 -37.81
C GLY A 15 -16.73 -33.82 -38.05
N ALA A 16 -16.02 -34.65 -38.77
CA ALA A 16 -14.63 -34.45 -39.16
C ALA A 16 -14.53 -33.74 -40.52
N VAL A 17 -13.28 -33.31 -40.86
CA VAL A 17 -12.69 -33.07 -42.21
C VAL A 17 -12.93 -31.66 -42.76
N ALA A 18 -11.91 -30.92 -43.21
CA ALA A 18 -10.87 -31.22 -44.18
C ALA A 18 -9.73 -30.21 -44.18
N LEU A 19 -8.54 -30.74 -44.35
CA LEU A 19 -7.31 -30.06 -44.76
C LEU A 19 -7.43 -29.57 -46.21
N LEU A 20 -6.95 -28.36 -46.48
CA LEU A 20 -6.51 -27.99 -47.83
C LEU A 20 -5.12 -27.35 -47.74
N VAL A 21 -4.14 -28.12 -48.20
CA VAL A 21 -2.78 -27.68 -48.51
C VAL A 21 -2.79 -27.13 -49.92
N ALA A 22 -2.22 -25.96 -50.12
CA ALA A 22 -1.76 -25.54 -51.43
C ALA A 22 -0.33 -25.01 -51.30
N ALA A 23 0.60 -25.75 -51.80
CA ALA A 23 1.99 -25.40 -52.01
C ALA A 23 2.18 -24.87 -53.44
N CYS A 24 3.14 -23.97 -53.58
CA CYS A 24 4.11 -23.82 -54.69
C CYS A 24 4.66 -22.40 -54.65
N GLY A 25 5.93 -22.22 -54.54
CA GLY A 25 6.96 -22.28 -55.47
C GLY A 25 8.34 -21.87 -54.96
N SER A 26 9.24 -22.63 -55.32
CA SER A 26 10.67 -22.69 -55.05
C SER A 26 11.48 -21.54 -55.64
N SER A 27 12.54 -21.12 -54.93
CA SER A 27 13.87 -21.02 -55.55
C SER A 27 14.97 -21.04 -54.48
N SER A 28 15.95 -21.86 -54.76
CA SER A 28 17.09 -22.29 -53.99
C SER A 28 18.19 -21.25 -53.81
N SER A 29 18.89 -21.29 -52.65
CA SER A 29 20.35 -21.49 -52.60
C SER A 29 20.88 -21.57 -51.16
N SER A 30 21.47 -22.72 -50.94
CA SER A 30 22.61 -23.17 -50.11
C SER A 30 23.07 -22.42 -48.86
N SER A 31 23.02 -23.22 -47.75
CA SER A 31 24.06 -23.60 -46.79
C SER A 31 24.65 -22.56 -45.83
N LYS A 32 24.40 -22.74 -44.51
CA LYS A 32 25.31 -23.34 -43.53
C LYS A 32 24.66 -23.36 -42.15
N ALA A 33 24.74 -24.49 -41.52
CA ALA A 33 24.35 -24.69 -40.13
C ALA A 33 25.27 -23.93 -39.19
N SER A 34 24.71 -23.30 -38.15
CA SER A 34 25.34 -23.15 -36.82
C SER A 34 24.35 -22.58 -35.80
N GLY A 35 24.23 -23.24 -34.68
CA GLY A 35 23.93 -22.64 -33.37
C GLY A 35 22.49 -22.26 -33.11
N GLY A 36 21.76 -23.06 -32.33
CA GLY A 36 20.49 -22.68 -31.71
C GLY A 36 20.65 -21.43 -30.85
N SER A 37 19.96 -20.39 -31.25
CA SER A 37 19.75 -19.23 -30.42
C SER A 37 18.25 -19.12 -30.18
N THR A 38 17.83 -19.36 -28.95
CA THR A 38 16.50 -19.02 -28.45
C THR A 38 16.31 -17.52 -28.61
N THR A 39 15.64 -17.11 -29.68
CA THR A 39 15.15 -15.73 -29.83
C THR A 39 14.07 -15.51 -28.80
N THR A 40 14.45 -14.94 -27.64
CA THR A 40 13.54 -14.16 -26.83
C THR A 40 13.10 -13.00 -27.70
N ASN A 41 11.84 -12.98 -28.10
CA ASN A 41 11.20 -11.80 -28.65
C ASN A 41 11.20 -10.72 -27.54
N ALA A 42 12.28 -9.97 -27.43
CA ALA A 42 12.27 -8.71 -26.74
C ALA A 42 11.28 -7.84 -27.51
N VAL A 43 10.12 -7.61 -26.93
CA VAL A 43 9.23 -6.56 -27.38
C VAL A 43 10.05 -5.26 -27.22
N ASN A 44 10.59 -4.75 -28.30
CA ASN A 44 11.12 -3.40 -28.34
C ASN A 44 9.92 -2.49 -28.13
N ILE A 45 9.67 -2.14 -26.87
CA ILE A 45 8.87 -0.98 -26.53
C ILE A 45 9.73 0.20 -27.00
N ALA A 46 9.50 0.62 -28.23
CA ALA A 46 10.03 1.88 -28.71
C ALA A 46 9.68 2.91 -27.63
N SER A 47 10.70 3.52 -27.04
CA SER A 47 10.51 4.71 -26.21
C SER A 47 9.88 5.73 -27.14
N SER A 48 8.54 5.77 -27.17
CA SER A 48 7.84 6.87 -27.78
C SER A 48 8.24 8.09 -26.95
N SER A 49 9.06 8.95 -27.55
CA SER A 49 9.11 10.36 -27.16
C SER A 49 7.71 10.95 -27.50
N GLY A 50 6.68 10.32 -26.93
CA GLY A 50 5.29 10.69 -27.10
C GLY A 50 5.14 12.08 -26.53
N ASN A 51 4.51 12.95 -27.28
CA ASN A 51 4.05 14.24 -26.80
C ASN A 51 3.40 14.04 -25.43
N LYS A 52 3.98 14.65 -24.39
CA LYS A 52 3.39 14.73 -23.06
C LYS A 52 2.00 15.34 -23.24
N VAL A 53 0.95 14.58 -22.95
CA VAL A 53 -0.42 14.88 -23.39
C VAL A 53 -1.24 15.49 -22.26
N CYS A 54 -0.77 15.40 -21.00
CA CYS A 54 -1.45 15.97 -19.86
C CYS A 54 -1.21 17.48 -19.79
N ASN A 55 -2.28 18.26 -19.81
CA ASN A 55 -2.28 19.70 -19.53
C ASN A 55 -2.96 20.00 -18.19
N SER A 56 -3.25 18.96 -17.40
CA SER A 56 -3.99 19.10 -16.13
C SER A 56 -3.08 19.60 -15.00
N LYS A 57 -3.67 20.45 -14.17
CA LYS A 57 -3.09 20.89 -12.88
C LYS A 57 -3.66 19.99 -11.78
N ILE A 58 -2.84 19.18 -11.17
CA ILE A 58 -3.23 18.23 -10.12
C ILE A 58 -2.65 18.70 -8.80
N ALA A 59 -3.49 18.74 -7.76
CA ALA A 59 -3.05 18.95 -6.39
C ALA A 59 -2.87 17.59 -5.68
N LEU A 60 -1.70 17.34 -5.13
CA LEU A 60 -1.43 16.27 -4.18
C LEU A 60 -1.42 16.87 -2.78
N ILE A 61 -2.31 16.41 -1.92
CA ILE A 61 -2.49 16.89 -0.55
C ILE A 61 -2.39 15.69 0.38
N THR A 62 -1.52 15.75 1.38
CA THR A 62 -1.31 14.60 2.27
C THR A 62 -1.20 15.04 3.73
N HIS A 63 -1.60 14.18 4.65
CA HIS A 63 -1.39 14.35 6.09
C HIS A 63 0.05 14.06 6.52
N GLY A 64 0.90 13.70 5.59
CA GLY A 64 2.26 13.27 5.86
C GLY A 64 3.28 14.38 5.96
N ASP A 65 4.51 13.95 6.26
CA ASP A 65 5.71 14.77 6.32
C ASP A 65 6.70 14.35 5.22
N ASN A 66 7.96 14.77 5.35
CA ASN A 66 9.06 14.32 4.50
C ASN A 66 9.75 13.04 5.02
N GLY A 67 9.08 12.24 5.86
CA GLY A 67 9.59 10.97 6.36
C GLY A 67 9.75 9.92 5.26
N SER A 68 10.34 8.79 5.64
CA SER A 68 10.69 7.72 4.69
C SER A 68 9.50 7.18 3.90
N PHE A 69 8.33 7.07 4.50
CA PHE A 69 7.11 6.63 3.82
C PHE A 69 6.66 7.65 2.76
N TRP A 70 6.44 8.89 3.18
CA TRP A 70 5.85 9.92 2.32
C TRP A 70 6.80 10.37 1.20
N SER A 71 8.11 10.31 1.42
CA SER A 71 9.08 10.63 0.36
C SER A 71 8.95 9.70 -0.85
N VAL A 72 8.58 8.44 -0.64
CA VAL A 72 8.32 7.46 -1.72
C VAL A 72 7.00 7.74 -2.42
N VAL A 73 5.94 8.09 -1.68
CA VAL A 73 4.65 8.52 -2.25
C VAL A 73 4.85 9.76 -3.15
N TYR A 74 5.57 10.77 -2.66
CA TYR A 74 5.84 12.00 -3.42
C TYR A 74 6.67 11.73 -4.66
N LYS A 75 7.65 10.82 -4.57
CA LYS A 75 8.42 10.39 -5.74
C LYS A 75 7.50 9.76 -6.79
N GLY A 76 6.61 8.85 -6.40
CA GLY A 76 5.65 8.24 -7.30
C GLY A 76 4.77 9.27 -8.03
N ALA A 77 4.23 10.23 -7.29
CA ALA A 77 3.40 11.29 -7.87
C ALA A 77 4.18 12.20 -8.83
N LYS A 78 5.43 12.57 -8.48
CA LYS A 78 6.32 13.37 -9.35
C LYS A 78 6.67 12.63 -10.63
N ASP A 79 7.03 11.36 -10.52
CA ASP A 79 7.37 10.53 -11.67
C ASP A 79 6.15 10.41 -12.61
N ALA A 80 4.95 10.13 -12.07
CA ALA A 80 3.73 10.07 -12.86
C ALA A 80 3.41 11.41 -13.56
N ALA A 81 3.54 12.53 -12.84
CA ALA A 81 3.32 13.86 -13.42
C ALA A 81 4.34 14.15 -14.52
N ALA A 82 5.61 13.77 -14.33
CA ALA A 82 6.66 13.92 -15.33
C ALA A 82 6.43 13.05 -16.57
N ASP A 83 6.05 11.77 -16.38
CA ASP A 83 5.78 10.82 -17.46
C ASP A 83 4.59 11.24 -18.32
N LEU A 84 3.53 11.75 -17.69
CA LEU A 84 2.31 12.18 -18.37
C LEU A 84 2.42 13.62 -18.90
N GLY A 85 3.25 14.47 -18.30
CA GLY A 85 3.35 15.90 -18.61
C GLY A 85 2.32 16.76 -17.86
N CYS A 86 1.82 16.30 -16.71
CA CYS A 86 0.94 17.05 -15.83
C CYS A 86 1.71 18.09 -15.01
N THR A 87 1.03 19.15 -14.57
CA THR A 87 1.54 20.05 -13.53
C THR A 87 1.08 19.54 -12.18
N LEU A 88 2.02 19.23 -11.29
CA LEU A 88 1.76 18.78 -9.93
C LEU A 88 2.04 19.90 -8.94
N THR A 89 1.10 20.16 -8.03
CA THR A 89 1.31 20.98 -6.84
C THR A 89 1.22 20.06 -5.62
N GLU A 90 2.26 20.04 -4.80
CA GLU A 90 2.31 19.22 -3.59
C GLU A 90 2.14 20.11 -2.37
N THR A 91 1.25 19.70 -1.48
CA THR A 91 1.10 20.28 -0.15
C THR A 91 1.10 19.17 0.88
N TYR A 92 1.90 19.34 1.90
CA TYR A 92 2.04 18.38 2.98
C TYR A 92 1.17 18.83 4.15
N GLY A 93 0.55 17.88 4.83
CA GLY A 93 -0.04 18.15 6.12
C GLY A 93 1.06 18.65 7.04
N SER A 94 1.01 19.91 7.40
CA SER A 94 1.99 20.47 8.31
C SER A 94 1.80 19.81 9.68
N GLN A 95 2.58 18.77 9.98
CA GLN A 95 2.87 18.48 11.37
C GLN A 95 3.59 19.71 11.90
N GLN A 96 2.88 20.54 12.65
CA GLN A 96 3.52 21.67 13.31
C GLN A 96 4.67 21.12 14.15
N GLN A 97 5.82 21.76 14.05
CA GLN A 97 7.02 21.35 14.75
C GLN A 97 6.71 21.14 16.24
N GLY A 98 6.82 19.91 16.73
CA GLY A 98 6.52 19.53 18.11
C GLY A 98 5.13 18.92 18.37
N GLN A 99 4.28 18.76 17.35
CA GLN A 99 3.02 18.02 17.50
C GLN A 99 3.20 16.54 17.16
N ALA A 100 2.54 15.67 17.94
CA ALA A 100 2.58 14.22 17.74
C ALA A 100 1.65 13.74 16.62
N GLN A 101 0.78 14.61 16.11
CA GLN A 101 -0.33 14.25 15.23
C GLN A 101 -0.36 15.13 13.97
N PRO A 102 -0.90 14.64 12.85
CA PRO A 102 -1.19 15.45 11.66
C PRO A 102 -2.06 16.66 11.98
N ASP A 103 -1.92 17.75 11.22
CA ASP A 103 -2.79 18.91 11.30
C ASP A 103 -3.92 18.78 10.26
N ASP A 104 -4.99 18.09 10.65
CA ASP A 104 -6.13 17.81 9.77
C ASP A 104 -6.87 19.10 9.35
N ASN A 105 -6.87 20.15 10.20
CA ASN A 105 -7.44 21.44 9.83
C ASN A 105 -6.62 22.13 8.73
N ALA A 106 -5.29 22.09 8.82
CA ALA A 106 -4.43 22.62 7.76
C ALA A 106 -4.60 21.84 6.47
N GLU A 107 -4.71 20.51 6.52
CA GLU A 107 -4.96 19.67 5.34
C GLU A 107 -6.32 20.01 4.70
N ASN A 108 -7.39 20.13 5.49
CA ASN A 108 -8.71 20.52 4.98
C ASN A 108 -8.70 21.93 4.37
N ALA A 109 -7.94 22.88 4.92
CA ALA A 109 -7.76 24.19 4.32
C ALA A 109 -7.02 24.12 2.97
N GLN A 110 -6.06 23.22 2.81
CA GLN A 110 -5.36 22.98 1.53
C GLN A 110 -6.29 22.42 0.47
N ILE A 111 -7.22 21.52 0.83
CA ILE A 111 -8.28 21.04 -0.07
C ILE A 111 -9.13 22.23 -0.55
N GLN A 112 -9.56 23.10 0.37
CA GLN A 112 -10.34 24.30 0.01
C GLN A 112 -9.55 25.25 -0.91
N ASN A 113 -8.25 25.41 -0.69
CA ASN A 113 -7.37 26.21 -1.55
C ASN A 113 -7.27 25.62 -2.97
N ALA A 114 -7.16 24.30 -3.10
CA ALA A 114 -7.15 23.61 -4.39
C ALA A 114 -8.48 23.81 -5.15
N ILE A 115 -9.62 23.76 -4.45
CA ILE A 115 -10.94 24.08 -5.03
C ILE A 115 -10.98 25.52 -5.54
N ASN A 116 -10.54 26.49 -4.74
CA ASN A 116 -10.51 27.90 -5.10
C ASN A 116 -9.57 28.18 -6.28
N ALA A 117 -8.46 27.46 -6.37
CA ALA A 117 -7.51 27.52 -7.48
C ALA A 117 -8.02 26.83 -8.75
N LYS A 118 -9.17 26.16 -8.68
CA LYS A 118 -9.80 25.42 -9.80
C LYS A 118 -8.82 24.45 -10.45
N VAL A 119 -8.16 23.62 -9.64
CA VAL A 119 -7.30 22.55 -10.15
C VAL A 119 -8.12 21.55 -10.97
N ASP A 120 -7.47 20.80 -11.83
CA ASP A 120 -8.13 19.81 -12.69
C ASP A 120 -8.37 18.46 -12.00
N GLY A 121 -7.74 18.22 -10.84
CA GLY A 121 -7.93 17.04 -10.03
C GLY A 121 -7.23 17.15 -8.68
N ILE A 122 -7.73 16.42 -7.69
CA ILE A 122 -7.18 16.36 -6.34
C ILE A 122 -6.86 14.90 -6.01
N ALA A 123 -5.60 14.63 -5.68
CA ALA A 123 -5.14 13.40 -5.02
C ALA A 123 -4.91 13.72 -3.54
N VAL A 124 -5.57 13.01 -2.63
CA VAL A 124 -5.56 13.38 -1.21
C VAL A 124 -5.57 12.17 -0.28
N SER A 125 -4.81 12.23 0.82
CA SER A 125 -4.88 11.24 1.89
C SER A 125 -5.83 11.73 2.98
N ASP A 126 -7.07 11.22 2.99
CA ASP A 126 -8.11 11.65 3.90
C ASP A 126 -7.92 11.02 5.29
N HIS A 127 -7.12 11.68 6.13
CA HIS A 127 -6.77 11.18 7.46
C HIS A 127 -7.90 11.35 8.49
N ASP A 128 -8.71 12.40 8.36
CA ASP A 128 -9.92 12.62 9.16
C ASP A 128 -11.15 12.75 8.25
N PRO A 129 -11.76 11.61 7.84
CA PRO A 129 -12.92 11.61 6.96
C PRO A 129 -14.11 12.42 7.48
N ALA A 130 -14.29 12.51 8.79
CA ALA A 130 -15.37 13.31 9.37
C ALA A 130 -15.21 14.80 9.07
N LEU A 131 -13.97 15.28 9.05
CA LEU A 131 -13.64 16.67 8.75
C LEU A 131 -13.54 16.95 7.25
N MET A 132 -12.91 16.03 6.47
CA MET A 132 -12.51 16.31 5.09
C MET A 132 -13.57 15.91 4.06
N ASN A 133 -14.35 14.84 4.28
CA ASN A 133 -15.37 14.37 3.34
C ASN A 133 -16.34 15.47 2.88
N PRO A 134 -16.85 16.38 3.75
CA PRO A 134 -17.72 17.46 3.29
C PRO A 134 -17.03 18.44 2.33
N THR A 135 -15.73 18.68 2.49
CA THR A 135 -14.95 19.57 1.61
C THR A 135 -14.61 18.87 0.30
N LEU A 136 -14.26 17.59 0.34
CA LEU A 136 -14.01 16.77 -0.85
C LEU A 136 -15.28 16.61 -1.70
N ALA A 137 -16.43 16.42 -1.08
CA ALA A 137 -17.72 16.40 -1.80
C ALA A 137 -18.02 17.74 -2.50
N LYS A 138 -17.60 18.89 -1.95
CA LYS A 138 -17.69 20.20 -2.62
C LYS A 138 -16.76 20.27 -3.84
N ALA A 139 -15.55 19.69 -3.76
CA ALA A 139 -14.66 19.60 -4.93
C ALA A 139 -15.33 18.82 -6.06
N ALA A 140 -15.89 17.64 -5.76
CA ALA A 140 -16.61 16.82 -6.71
C ALA A 140 -17.82 17.56 -7.32
N ALA A 141 -18.61 18.28 -6.50
CA ALA A 141 -19.73 19.10 -6.95
C ALA A 141 -19.30 20.28 -7.84
N ALA A 142 -18.07 20.78 -7.66
CA ALA A 142 -17.47 21.80 -8.52
C ALA A 142 -16.88 21.22 -9.83
N GLY A 143 -17.02 19.90 -10.07
CA GLY A 143 -16.49 19.22 -11.25
C GLY A 143 -15.00 18.90 -11.17
N ILE A 144 -14.40 18.96 -9.97
CA ILE A 144 -13.00 18.60 -9.72
C ILE A 144 -12.99 17.13 -9.23
N PRO A 145 -12.48 16.18 -10.04
CA PRO A 145 -12.38 14.79 -9.64
C PRO A 145 -11.41 14.62 -8.48
N VAL A 146 -11.76 13.72 -7.57
CA VAL A 146 -10.97 13.37 -6.37
C VAL A 146 -10.57 11.91 -6.45
N VAL A 147 -9.32 11.61 -6.15
CA VAL A 147 -8.81 10.26 -5.90
C VAL A 147 -8.17 10.27 -4.51
N LEU A 148 -8.64 9.39 -3.64
CA LEU A 148 -8.04 9.19 -2.32
C LEU A 148 -6.78 8.33 -2.43
N LEU A 149 -5.88 8.47 -1.47
CA LEU A 149 -4.70 7.62 -1.34
C LEU A 149 -4.36 7.39 0.12
N ASN A 150 -3.83 6.22 0.45
CA ASN A 150 -3.34 5.83 1.76
C ASN A 150 -4.40 5.79 2.88
N ALA A 151 -5.11 6.87 3.13
CA ALA A 151 -6.14 6.98 4.17
C ALA A 151 -7.50 7.38 3.57
N GLY A 152 -8.60 7.10 4.27
CA GLY A 152 -9.96 7.32 3.78
C GLY A 152 -10.39 6.31 2.70
N CYS A 153 -9.78 5.13 2.69
CA CYS A 153 -9.97 4.14 1.64
C CYS A 153 -11.14 3.18 1.89
N ASP A 154 -11.93 3.38 2.92
CA ASP A 154 -13.14 2.59 3.14
C ASP A 154 -14.23 2.98 2.15
N ASP A 155 -15.06 2.02 1.74
CA ASP A 155 -16.14 2.25 0.78
C ASP A 155 -17.10 3.37 1.23
N GLN A 156 -17.30 3.52 2.54
CA GLN A 156 -18.14 4.59 3.11
C GLN A 156 -17.48 5.97 2.92
N ASP A 157 -16.19 6.09 3.13
CA ASP A 157 -15.44 7.34 2.99
C ASP A 157 -15.30 7.72 1.53
N ILE A 158 -15.00 6.77 0.63
CA ILE A 158 -15.01 6.99 -0.82
C ILE A 158 -16.38 7.52 -1.28
N ALA A 159 -17.47 6.92 -0.80
CA ALA A 159 -18.82 7.35 -1.15
C ALA A 159 -19.16 8.73 -0.56
N ALA A 160 -18.76 9.01 0.67
CA ALA A 160 -19.04 10.28 1.37
C ALA A 160 -18.27 11.45 0.75
N SER A 161 -16.98 11.25 0.45
CA SER A 161 -16.11 12.23 -0.22
C SER A 161 -16.47 12.45 -1.69
N LYS A 162 -17.26 11.54 -2.31
CA LYS A 162 -17.53 11.50 -3.74
C LYS A 162 -16.26 11.29 -4.59
N ALA A 163 -15.26 10.67 -4.01
CA ALA A 163 -14.04 10.31 -4.72
C ALA A 163 -14.32 9.23 -5.79
N LEU A 164 -13.52 9.24 -6.84
CA LEU A 164 -13.60 8.25 -7.92
C LEU A 164 -13.19 6.86 -7.44
N THR A 165 -12.19 6.81 -6.58
CA THR A 165 -11.59 5.59 -6.01
C THR A 165 -10.59 5.99 -4.93
N CYS A 166 -10.02 5.00 -4.23
CA CYS A 166 -8.83 5.15 -3.41
C CYS A 166 -7.72 4.22 -3.90
N VAL A 167 -6.46 4.67 -3.83
CA VAL A 167 -5.28 3.82 -4.00
C VAL A 167 -4.63 3.62 -2.63
N GLY A 168 -4.77 2.44 -2.07
CA GLY A 168 -4.28 2.19 -0.71
C GLY A 168 -4.24 0.70 -0.36
N GLN A 169 -3.73 0.42 0.81
CA GLN A 169 -3.71 -0.93 1.33
C GLN A 169 -5.01 -1.22 2.09
N PRO A 170 -5.66 -2.38 1.90
CA PRO A 170 -6.72 -2.84 2.80
C PRO A 170 -6.13 -3.16 4.18
N GLU A 171 -6.23 -2.23 5.12
CA GLU A 171 -5.44 -2.22 6.36
C GLU A 171 -5.74 -3.39 7.29
N GLN A 172 -7.01 -3.74 7.42
CA GLN A 172 -7.40 -4.91 8.22
C GLN A 172 -6.86 -6.22 7.63
N LEU A 173 -6.85 -6.36 6.30
CA LEU A 173 -6.27 -7.53 5.62
C LEU A 173 -4.75 -7.57 5.82
N ALA A 174 -4.08 -6.43 5.81
CA ALA A 174 -2.64 -6.34 6.09
C ALA A 174 -2.33 -6.75 7.53
N GLY A 175 -3.16 -6.32 8.48
CA GLY A 175 -3.08 -6.80 9.87
C GLY A 175 -3.31 -8.31 9.98
N GLN A 176 -4.30 -8.85 9.28
CA GLN A 176 -4.57 -10.30 9.27
C GLN A 176 -3.39 -11.09 8.68
N ALA A 177 -2.80 -10.62 7.59
CA ALA A 177 -1.60 -11.22 7.01
C ALA A 177 -0.43 -11.22 8.00
N SER A 178 -0.25 -10.11 8.73
CA SER A 178 0.75 -9.97 9.78
C SER A 178 0.53 -10.96 10.93
N GLY A 179 -0.68 -11.02 11.46
CA GLY A 179 -1.04 -11.94 12.54
C GLY A 179 -0.90 -13.41 12.14
N ALA A 180 -1.31 -13.77 10.93
CA ALA A 180 -1.12 -15.12 10.38
C ALA A 180 0.38 -15.46 10.26
N LYS A 181 1.22 -14.49 9.83
CA LYS A 181 2.66 -14.69 9.74
C LYS A 181 3.30 -14.84 11.12
N PHE A 182 2.92 -14.04 12.11
CA PHE A 182 3.37 -14.22 13.50
C PHE A 182 3.02 -15.60 14.02
N LYS A 183 1.78 -16.04 13.84
CA LYS A 183 1.31 -17.37 14.25
C LYS A 183 2.14 -18.49 13.60
N GLN A 184 2.43 -18.37 12.30
CA GLN A 184 3.32 -19.30 11.59
C GLN A 184 4.73 -19.37 12.19
N LEU A 185 5.23 -18.25 12.71
CA LEU A 185 6.53 -18.13 13.35
C LEU A 185 6.53 -18.50 14.86
N GLY A 186 5.38 -18.94 15.39
CA GLY A 186 5.21 -19.29 16.80
C GLY A 186 5.09 -18.09 17.74
N ALA A 187 4.92 -16.87 17.21
CA ALA A 187 4.68 -15.68 18.00
C ALA A 187 3.17 -15.43 18.13
N THR A 188 2.66 -15.60 19.34
CA THR A 188 1.20 -15.52 19.62
C THR A 188 0.83 -14.43 20.63
N ASN A 189 1.80 -13.87 21.37
CA ASN A 189 1.63 -12.69 22.23
C ASN A 189 2.31 -11.52 21.55
N VAL A 190 1.53 -10.71 20.83
CA VAL A 190 2.04 -9.69 19.91
C VAL A 190 1.76 -8.30 20.44
N LEU A 191 2.80 -7.46 20.46
CA LEU A 191 2.72 -6.03 20.70
C LEU A 191 2.60 -5.29 19.35
N CYS A 192 1.55 -4.53 19.16
CA CYS A 192 1.33 -3.64 18.02
C CYS A 192 1.68 -2.21 18.42
N ILE A 193 2.66 -1.59 17.74
CA ILE A 193 3.19 -0.27 18.08
C ILE A 193 2.58 0.78 17.16
N ILE A 194 1.77 1.68 17.72
CA ILE A 194 1.10 2.78 17.04
C ILE A 194 1.94 4.05 17.23
N HIS A 195 2.41 4.63 16.14
CA HIS A 195 3.32 5.78 16.17
C HIS A 195 2.64 7.14 16.01
N GLN A 196 1.38 7.16 15.56
CA GLN A 196 0.53 8.34 15.42
C GLN A 196 -0.95 7.92 15.51
N SER A 197 -1.88 8.85 15.63
CA SER A 197 -3.31 8.54 15.49
C SER A 197 -3.63 8.15 14.04
N GLY A 198 -4.71 7.41 13.85
CA GLY A 198 -5.23 7.04 12.54
C GLY A 198 -6.00 5.73 12.58
N GLN A 199 -7.18 5.70 11.97
CA GLN A 199 -8.01 4.50 11.92
C GLN A 199 -7.29 3.37 11.18
N ASN A 200 -6.56 3.69 10.11
CA ASN A 200 -5.74 2.76 9.35
C ASN A 200 -4.74 1.98 10.22
N LEU A 201 -4.12 2.64 11.21
CA LEU A 201 -3.17 1.97 12.12
C LEU A 201 -3.89 1.07 13.13
N LEU A 202 -5.06 1.49 13.61
CA LEU A 202 -5.91 0.66 14.46
C LEU A 202 -6.37 -0.59 13.72
N ASP A 203 -6.75 -0.47 12.46
CA ASP A 203 -7.21 -1.59 11.63
C ASP A 203 -6.12 -2.62 11.39
N ARG A 204 -4.84 -2.19 11.25
CA ARG A 204 -3.69 -3.11 11.21
C ARG A 204 -3.57 -3.92 12.50
N CYS A 205 -3.63 -3.26 13.67
CA CYS A 205 -3.60 -3.95 14.97
C CYS A 205 -4.81 -4.89 15.12
N ASN A 206 -6.00 -4.44 14.77
CA ASN A 206 -7.24 -5.23 14.84
C ASN A 206 -7.17 -6.47 13.95
N GLY A 207 -6.63 -6.35 12.73
CA GLY A 207 -6.37 -7.48 11.85
C GLY A 207 -5.43 -8.51 12.47
N ILE A 208 -4.38 -8.07 13.19
CA ILE A 208 -3.49 -8.97 13.95
C ILE A 208 -4.28 -9.75 15.00
N ALA A 209 -5.11 -9.08 15.81
CA ALA A 209 -5.92 -9.71 16.85
C ALA A 209 -6.85 -10.79 16.28
N GLN A 210 -7.50 -10.48 15.15
CA GLN A 210 -8.39 -11.42 14.46
C GLN A 210 -7.64 -12.66 13.97
N ALA A 211 -6.50 -12.50 13.31
CA ALA A 211 -5.70 -13.61 12.80
C ALA A 211 -5.11 -14.48 13.92
N LEU A 212 -4.76 -13.89 15.05
CA LEU A 212 -4.33 -14.63 16.23
C LEU A 212 -5.50 -15.37 16.91
N GLY A 213 -6.75 -14.99 16.65
CA GLY A 213 -7.94 -15.54 17.27
C GLY A 213 -8.20 -15.04 18.69
N VAL A 214 -7.73 -13.83 19.03
CA VAL A 214 -7.82 -13.24 20.37
C VAL A 214 -8.90 -12.18 20.52
N GLY A 215 -9.67 -11.93 19.47
CA GLY A 215 -10.77 -10.98 19.44
C GLY A 215 -10.81 -10.15 18.15
N GLN A 216 -11.72 -9.18 18.11
CA GLN A 216 -11.85 -8.28 16.96
C GLN A 216 -10.83 -7.12 17.00
N GLN A 217 -10.32 -6.80 18.18
CA GLN A 217 -9.43 -5.67 18.42
C GLN A 217 -8.25 -6.07 19.31
N CYS A 218 -7.09 -5.46 19.08
CA CYS A 218 -6.02 -5.46 20.07
C CYS A 218 -6.47 -4.68 21.31
N LYS A 219 -5.91 -5.01 22.45
CA LYS A 219 -6.25 -4.39 23.73
C LYS A 219 -5.19 -3.37 24.13
N GLN A 220 -5.62 -2.20 24.57
CA GLN A 220 -4.71 -1.25 25.19
C GLN A 220 -4.28 -1.72 26.60
N GLY A 221 -3.08 -1.32 26.99
CA GLY A 221 -2.55 -1.56 28.34
C GLY A 221 -1.48 -2.64 28.42
N ASN A 222 -1.56 -3.48 29.45
CA ASN A 222 -0.53 -4.48 29.71
C ASN A 222 -0.79 -5.78 28.97
N ALA A 223 0.25 -6.35 28.39
CA ALA A 223 0.17 -7.68 27.81
C ALA A 223 -0.13 -8.72 28.91
N PRO A 224 -1.04 -9.68 28.67
CA PRO A 224 -1.35 -10.71 29.66
C PRO A 224 -0.13 -11.57 29.94
N SER A 225 -0.04 -12.12 31.17
CA SER A 225 1.10 -12.91 31.61
C SER A 225 1.29 -14.22 30.84
N SER A 226 0.25 -14.70 30.16
CA SER A 226 0.30 -15.95 29.39
C SER A 226 -0.78 -15.99 28.31
N GLY A 227 -0.58 -16.88 27.33
CA GLY A 227 -1.51 -17.15 26.24
C GLY A 227 -1.39 -16.21 25.06
N PRO A 228 -2.17 -16.50 24.00
CA PRO A 228 -2.24 -15.61 22.83
C PRO A 228 -2.84 -14.26 23.18
N ALA A 229 -2.27 -13.19 22.63
CA ALA A 229 -2.74 -11.82 22.85
C ALA A 229 -2.32 -10.88 21.71
N CYS A 230 -3.06 -9.81 21.53
CA CYS A 230 -2.65 -8.63 20.81
C CYS A 230 -2.81 -7.42 21.72
N THR A 231 -1.72 -6.71 21.96
CA THR A 231 -1.71 -5.51 22.80
C THR A 231 -1.25 -4.32 22.01
N GLU A 232 -1.91 -3.18 22.19
CA GLU A 232 -1.52 -1.91 21.57
C GLU A 232 -0.64 -1.10 22.50
N LEU A 233 0.41 -0.51 21.93
CA LEU A 233 1.24 0.50 22.55
C LEU A 233 1.28 1.73 21.66
N THR A 234 0.56 2.79 22.07
CA THR A 234 0.65 4.09 21.41
C THR A 234 1.85 4.86 21.93
N LEU A 235 2.72 5.30 21.03
CA LEU A 235 3.90 6.08 21.37
C LEU A 235 3.51 7.52 21.71
N SER A 236 4.07 8.04 22.80
CA SER A 236 3.86 9.42 23.23
C SER A 236 4.90 10.40 22.66
N THR A 237 5.93 9.89 21.97
CA THR A 237 6.96 10.73 21.37
C THR A 237 6.38 11.50 20.18
N PRO A 238 6.46 12.84 20.16
CA PRO A 238 6.06 13.62 19.00
C PRO A 238 6.84 13.20 17.75
N ASN A 239 6.12 13.04 16.63
CA ASN A 239 6.71 12.61 15.35
C ASN A 239 7.61 11.36 15.52
N ALA A 240 7.08 10.32 16.21
CA ALA A 240 7.84 9.12 16.56
C ALA A 240 8.52 8.47 15.35
N ALA A 241 7.88 8.48 14.18
CA ALA A 241 8.44 7.95 12.94
C ALA A 241 9.68 8.74 12.46
N SER A 242 9.71 10.05 12.67
CA SER A 242 10.86 10.92 12.36
C SER A 242 11.91 10.97 13.49
N ASN A 243 11.52 10.57 14.72
CA ASN A 243 12.38 10.52 15.90
C ASN A 243 12.42 9.12 16.54
N PRO A 244 12.72 8.06 15.76
CA PRO A 244 12.55 6.68 16.22
C PRO A 244 13.46 6.32 17.42
N GLN A 245 14.66 6.88 17.51
CA GLN A 245 15.57 6.62 18.62
C GLN A 245 15.04 7.13 19.96
N GLN A 246 14.33 8.26 19.97
CA GLN A 246 13.66 8.77 21.16
C GLN A 246 12.44 7.91 21.53
N ALA A 247 11.68 7.47 20.53
CA ALA A 247 10.47 6.68 20.72
C ALA A 247 10.75 5.27 21.24
N ILE A 248 11.89 4.67 20.85
CA ILE A 248 12.19 3.26 21.13
C ILE A 248 12.38 2.98 22.62
N GLY A 249 12.75 3.97 23.41
CA GLY A 249 12.87 3.84 24.87
C GLY A 249 11.55 3.39 25.54
N GLN A 250 10.41 3.87 25.05
CA GLN A 250 9.09 3.46 25.54
C GLN A 250 8.83 1.98 25.21
N VAL A 251 9.16 1.55 24.00
CA VAL A 251 8.99 0.16 23.54
C VAL A 251 9.87 -0.80 24.35
N THR A 252 11.14 -0.47 24.50
CA THR A 252 12.09 -1.33 25.25
C THR A 252 11.72 -1.45 26.73
N SER A 253 11.26 -0.37 27.36
CA SER A 253 10.76 -0.39 28.74
C SER A 253 9.51 -1.28 28.86
N TYR A 254 8.60 -1.19 27.88
CA TYR A 254 7.42 -2.06 27.84
C TYR A 254 7.81 -3.53 27.73
N LEU A 255 8.74 -3.88 26.84
CA LEU A 255 9.21 -5.26 26.65
C LEU A 255 9.95 -5.82 27.86
N GLN A 256 10.68 -4.98 28.62
CA GLN A 256 11.30 -5.36 29.87
C GLN A 256 10.25 -5.71 30.94
N ALA A 257 9.18 -4.95 31.03
CA ALA A 257 8.07 -5.20 31.96
C ALA A 257 7.20 -6.40 31.52
N HIS A 258 7.21 -6.75 30.24
CA HIS A 258 6.37 -7.80 29.64
C HIS A 258 7.20 -8.81 28.82
N PRO A 259 8.09 -9.60 29.47
CA PRO A 259 9.00 -10.53 28.78
C PRO A 259 8.28 -11.67 28.04
N GLN A 260 7.01 -11.91 28.31
CA GLN A 260 6.15 -12.88 27.61
C GLN A 260 5.73 -12.43 26.19
N VAL A 261 5.90 -11.15 25.84
CA VAL A 261 5.69 -10.66 24.47
C VAL A 261 6.74 -11.30 23.57
N ASN A 262 6.28 -12.07 22.58
CA ASN A 262 7.15 -12.86 21.69
C ASN A 262 7.03 -12.42 20.20
N GLY A 263 6.16 -11.47 19.89
CA GLY A 263 6.07 -10.80 18.61
C GLY A 263 5.90 -9.30 18.78
N VAL A 264 6.52 -8.51 17.92
CA VAL A 264 6.36 -7.05 17.89
C VAL A 264 6.14 -6.59 16.45
N MET A 265 5.04 -5.90 16.20
CA MET A 265 4.75 -5.24 14.94
C MET A 265 4.94 -3.74 15.10
N ALA A 266 5.94 -3.18 14.44
CA ALA A 266 6.08 -1.75 14.26
C ALA A 266 5.29 -1.30 13.03
N LEU A 267 4.41 -0.30 13.19
CA LEU A 267 3.59 0.18 12.06
C LEU A 267 4.31 1.22 11.19
N ASN A 268 5.65 1.29 11.31
CA ASN A 268 6.52 2.16 10.50
C ASN A 268 7.93 1.57 10.45
N ASN A 269 8.59 1.65 9.29
CA ASN A 269 9.92 1.09 9.06
C ASN A 269 11.02 1.70 9.94
N ALA A 270 10.97 3.00 10.22
CA ALA A 270 11.97 3.65 11.06
C ALA A 270 11.90 3.17 12.52
N ILE A 271 10.68 2.95 13.06
CA ILE A 271 10.49 2.34 14.37
C ILE A 271 10.94 0.88 14.36
N GLY A 272 10.64 0.13 13.30
CA GLY A 272 11.04 -1.27 13.14
C GLY A 272 12.57 -1.46 13.17
N THR A 273 13.31 -0.68 12.40
CA THR A 273 14.79 -0.73 12.37
C THR A 273 15.42 -0.24 13.67
N ALA A 274 14.85 0.81 14.29
CA ALA A 274 15.30 1.26 15.60
C ALA A 274 15.11 0.18 16.69
N LEU A 275 13.98 -0.55 16.63
CA LEU A 275 13.73 -1.67 17.55
C LEU A 275 14.73 -2.82 17.35
N VAL A 276 15.04 -3.19 16.10
CA VAL A 276 16.08 -4.19 15.81
C VAL A 276 17.42 -3.75 16.39
N THR A 277 17.81 -2.49 16.15
CA THR A 277 19.06 -1.91 16.65
C THR A 277 19.13 -1.90 18.20
N SER A 278 18.01 -1.66 18.87
CA SER A 278 17.94 -1.67 20.35
C SER A 278 18.15 -3.03 20.97
N ASN A 279 18.04 -4.09 20.17
CA ASN A 279 18.33 -5.48 20.55
C ASN A 279 17.66 -5.92 21.87
N PRO A 280 16.31 -5.90 21.99
CA PRO A 280 15.59 -6.14 23.22
C PRO A 280 15.93 -7.51 23.82
N GLN A 281 16.06 -7.60 25.15
CA GLN A 281 16.49 -8.82 25.87
C GLN A 281 15.54 -10.00 25.68
N SER A 282 14.23 -9.75 25.57
CA SER A 282 13.20 -10.79 25.36
C SER A 282 13.26 -11.42 23.97
N LYS A 283 14.06 -10.87 23.05
CA LYS A 283 14.25 -11.40 21.68
C LYS A 283 12.93 -11.73 20.96
N PRO A 284 11.94 -10.83 20.93
CA PRO A 284 10.70 -11.09 20.22
C PRO A 284 10.94 -11.21 18.71
N LYS A 285 10.03 -11.83 17.97
CA LYS A 285 9.98 -11.76 16.52
C LYS A 285 9.58 -10.34 16.11
N ILE A 286 10.52 -9.57 15.59
CA ILE A 286 10.29 -8.19 15.15
C ILE A 286 9.80 -8.19 13.71
N ALA A 287 8.75 -7.45 13.44
CA ALA A 287 8.24 -7.18 12.11
C ALA A 287 7.88 -5.70 11.97
N THR A 288 7.77 -5.22 10.75
CA THR A 288 7.43 -3.83 10.47
C THR A 288 6.47 -3.70 9.29
N PHE A 289 5.82 -2.56 9.20
CA PHE A 289 5.28 -2.05 7.95
C PHE A 289 6.34 -1.23 7.25
N ASP A 290 6.24 -1.18 5.92
CA ASP A 290 7.07 -0.46 4.98
C ASP A 290 8.50 -1.01 4.84
N LEU A 291 9.05 -0.79 3.66
CA LEU A 291 10.40 -1.18 3.31
C LEU A 291 11.33 0.04 3.24
N ASN A 292 12.60 -0.21 3.39
CA ASN A 292 13.73 0.66 3.07
C ASN A 292 15.01 -0.18 3.10
N SER A 293 16.16 0.43 2.82
CA SER A 293 17.44 -0.28 2.84
C SER A 293 17.81 -0.88 4.20
N GLY A 294 17.39 -0.26 5.31
CA GLY A 294 17.59 -0.79 6.67
C GLY A 294 16.77 -2.06 6.89
N VAL A 295 15.45 -2.01 6.57
CA VAL A 295 14.56 -3.18 6.65
C VAL A 295 15.07 -4.30 5.74
N GLN A 296 15.51 -3.98 4.52
CA GLN A 296 16.11 -4.96 3.61
C GLN A 296 17.29 -5.68 4.26
N SER A 297 18.22 -4.92 4.86
CA SER A 297 19.38 -5.48 5.56
C SER A 297 18.96 -6.37 6.75
N ASP A 298 17.98 -5.90 7.54
CA ASP A 298 17.50 -6.61 8.72
C ASP A 298 16.77 -7.92 8.37
N LEU A 299 16.03 -7.94 7.26
CA LEU A 299 15.44 -9.17 6.72
C LEU A 299 16.51 -10.15 6.22
N GLN A 300 17.49 -9.66 5.47
CA GLN A 300 18.56 -10.49 4.92
C GLN A 300 19.42 -11.16 5.98
N ASN A 301 19.77 -10.44 7.05
CA ASN A 301 20.56 -10.96 8.16
C ASN A 301 19.71 -11.74 9.19
N GLY A 302 18.38 -11.69 9.10
CA GLY A 302 17.45 -12.40 9.99
C GLY A 302 17.16 -11.70 11.32
N SER A 303 17.57 -10.44 11.50
CA SER A 303 17.25 -9.62 12.69
C SER A 303 15.79 -9.20 12.70
N MET A 304 15.18 -9.06 11.52
CA MET A 304 13.75 -8.83 11.33
C MET A 304 13.09 -10.06 10.72
N ALA A 305 11.93 -10.45 11.24
CA ALA A 305 11.25 -11.67 10.84
C ALA A 305 10.50 -11.53 9.50
N PHE A 306 9.83 -10.40 9.29
CA PHE A 306 9.14 -10.05 8.06
C PHE A 306 8.78 -8.56 8.04
N ALA A 307 8.40 -8.07 6.88
CA ALA A 307 7.82 -6.75 6.70
C ALA A 307 6.54 -6.84 5.86
N ILE A 308 5.67 -5.85 5.99
CA ILE A 308 4.49 -5.66 5.13
C ILE A 308 4.79 -4.47 4.22
N ASP A 309 4.88 -4.76 2.94
CA ASP A 309 5.01 -3.74 1.91
C ASP A 309 3.62 -3.32 1.44
N GLN A 310 3.36 -2.04 1.47
CA GLN A 310 2.13 -1.43 0.98
C GLN A 310 2.31 -0.67 -0.35
N GLN A 311 3.49 -0.77 -0.96
CA GLN A 311 3.83 -0.20 -2.27
C GLN A 311 3.55 1.30 -2.35
N GLN A 312 4.20 2.07 -1.50
CA GLN A 312 4.01 3.50 -1.33
C GLN A 312 4.15 4.29 -2.63
N TYR A 313 5.08 3.89 -3.49
CA TYR A 313 5.28 4.49 -4.80
C TYR A 313 4.00 4.46 -5.64
N LEU A 314 3.29 3.33 -5.66
CA LEU A 314 2.04 3.18 -6.39
C LEU A 314 0.92 4.04 -5.80
N GLN A 315 0.91 4.25 -4.48
CA GLN A 315 -0.05 5.15 -3.83
C GLN A 315 0.13 6.60 -4.27
N GLY A 316 1.34 6.99 -4.67
CA GLY A 316 1.59 8.30 -5.28
C GLY A 316 1.35 8.34 -6.79
N TYR A 317 1.84 7.32 -7.50
CA TYR A 317 1.85 7.29 -8.97
C TYR A 317 0.43 7.14 -9.56
N LEU A 318 -0.32 6.15 -9.09
CA LEU A 318 -1.62 5.78 -9.68
C LEU A 318 -2.70 6.87 -9.55
N PRO A 319 -2.84 7.61 -8.44
CA PRO A 319 -3.81 8.69 -8.36
C PRO A 319 -3.64 9.74 -9.46
N ILE A 320 -2.39 10.09 -9.81
CA ILE A 320 -2.10 11.04 -10.87
C ILE A 320 -2.53 10.48 -12.23
N VAL A 321 -2.24 9.20 -12.47
CA VAL A 321 -2.66 8.50 -13.69
C VAL A 321 -4.19 8.45 -13.79
N PHE A 322 -4.89 8.16 -12.71
CA PHE A 322 -6.36 8.04 -12.72
C PHE A 322 -7.04 9.39 -12.94
N LEU A 323 -6.54 10.46 -12.33
CA LEU A 323 -7.04 11.81 -12.54
C LEU A 323 -6.83 12.27 -13.98
N ASP A 324 -5.66 12.00 -14.55
CA ASP A 324 -5.36 12.30 -15.95
C ASP A 324 -6.25 11.51 -16.91
N LEU A 325 -6.42 10.20 -16.69
CA LEU A 325 -7.32 9.37 -17.49
C LEU A 325 -8.76 9.86 -17.41
N TYR A 326 -9.25 10.22 -16.23
CA TYR A 326 -10.60 10.74 -16.03
C TYR A 326 -10.84 11.99 -16.85
N LYS A 327 -9.91 12.96 -16.79
CA LYS A 327 -10.01 14.21 -17.56
C LYS A 327 -9.92 14.01 -19.07
N ARG A 328 -8.96 13.18 -19.53
CA ARG A 328 -8.69 13.03 -20.99
C ARG A 328 -9.55 12.00 -21.69
N LYS A 329 -10.19 11.08 -20.96
CA LYS A 329 -10.92 9.93 -21.51
C LYS A 329 -12.39 9.91 -21.10
N ASN A 330 -13.00 11.09 -21.00
CA ASN A 330 -14.44 11.25 -20.79
C ASN A 330 -14.96 10.52 -19.55
N GLY A 331 -14.28 10.68 -18.42
CA GLY A 331 -14.69 10.12 -17.14
C GLY A 331 -14.31 8.65 -16.94
N GLN A 332 -13.34 8.12 -17.70
CA GLN A 332 -12.83 6.77 -17.43
C GLN A 332 -12.11 6.73 -16.07
N THR A 333 -12.51 5.80 -15.24
CA THR A 333 -11.90 5.56 -13.93
C THR A 333 -11.75 4.07 -13.67
N VAL A 334 -10.91 3.73 -12.70
CA VAL A 334 -10.74 2.38 -12.19
C VAL A 334 -11.26 2.30 -10.75
N GLY A 335 -11.46 1.09 -10.26
CA GLY A 335 -11.95 0.86 -8.90
C GLY A 335 -13.46 0.98 -8.74
N GLY A 336 -14.19 1.63 -9.66
CA GLY A 336 -15.65 1.73 -9.64
C GLY A 336 -16.24 2.25 -8.32
N GLY A 337 -15.56 3.18 -7.62
CA GLY A 337 -15.95 3.68 -6.31
C GLY A 337 -15.48 2.80 -5.14
N THR A 338 -14.53 1.88 -5.38
CA THR A 338 -13.91 1.04 -4.36
C THR A 338 -12.40 1.25 -4.34
N THR A 339 -11.72 0.67 -3.35
CA THR A 339 -10.26 0.76 -3.24
C THR A 339 -9.55 -0.08 -4.30
N VAL A 340 -8.54 0.51 -4.93
CA VAL A 340 -7.52 -0.18 -5.73
C VAL A 340 -6.37 -0.57 -4.79
N PRO A 341 -6.21 -1.86 -4.47
CA PRO A 341 -5.24 -2.27 -3.48
C PRO A 341 -3.80 -2.11 -3.99
N SER A 342 -2.95 -1.46 -3.20
CA SER A 342 -1.50 -1.35 -3.44
C SER A 342 -0.68 -2.38 -2.63
N GLY A 343 -1.31 -3.11 -1.72
CA GLY A 343 -0.75 -4.15 -0.85
C GLY A 343 -1.86 -4.99 -0.23
N PRO A 344 -1.58 -5.81 0.79
CA PRO A 344 -0.28 -6.07 1.42
C PRO A 344 0.56 -7.14 0.69
N LEU A 345 1.87 -6.91 0.62
CA LEU A 345 2.84 -7.95 0.28
C LEU A 345 3.64 -8.32 1.54
N VAL A 346 3.62 -9.59 1.93
CA VAL A 346 4.45 -10.08 3.04
C VAL A 346 5.86 -10.35 2.53
N VAL A 347 6.81 -9.53 2.98
CA VAL A 347 8.23 -9.61 2.60
C VAL A 347 9.02 -10.29 3.71
N THR A 348 9.83 -11.27 3.33
CA THR A 348 10.68 -12.07 4.21
C THR A 348 12.08 -12.17 3.63
N LYS A 349 13.00 -12.78 4.36
CA LYS A 349 14.34 -13.12 3.85
C LYS A 349 14.29 -13.85 2.49
N ASP A 350 13.28 -14.71 2.29
CA ASP A 350 13.21 -15.59 1.11
C ASP A 350 12.78 -14.85 -0.16
N ASN A 351 12.05 -13.73 -0.03
CA ASN A 351 11.51 -13.01 -1.18
C ASN A 351 11.93 -11.54 -1.29
N ILE A 352 12.71 -11.01 -0.33
CA ILE A 352 13.21 -9.61 -0.35
C ILE A 352 13.95 -9.26 -1.65
N GLY A 353 14.59 -10.24 -2.27
CA GLY A 353 15.28 -10.04 -3.55
C GLY A 353 14.35 -9.59 -4.69
N LYS A 354 13.03 -9.85 -4.58
CA LYS A 354 12.06 -9.45 -5.62
C LYS A 354 11.77 -7.94 -5.62
N VAL A 355 11.91 -7.29 -4.47
CA VAL A 355 11.66 -5.85 -4.29
C VAL A 355 12.94 -5.03 -4.14
N ALA A 356 14.11 -5.69 -4.10
CA ALA A 356 15.39 -5.02 -3.85
C ALA A 356 15.71 -3.92 -4.87
N ALA A 357 15.32 -4.09 -6.14
CA ALA A 357 15.53 -3.08 -7.17
C ALA A 357 14.66 -1.84 -6.94
N ALA A 358 13.41 -2.03 -6.50
CA ALA A 358 12.50 -0.93 -6.17
C ALA A 358 13.00 -0.14 -4.94
N ILE A 359 13.46 -0.85 -3.90
CA ILE A 359 14.08 -0.23 -2.72
C ILE A 359 15.30 0.61 -3.12
N ALA A 360 16.19 0.06 -3.96
CA ALA A 360 17.38 0.78 -4.43
C ALA A 360 17.04 2.01 -5.28
N ALA A 361 15.91 1.99 -5.98
CA ALA A 361 15.41 3.11 -6.80
C ALA A 361 14.61 4.14 -5.97
N GLY A 362 14.39 3.90 -4.67
CA GLY A 362 13.51 4.72 -3.83
C GLY A 362 12.05 4.65 -4.26
N GLN A 363 11.62 3.48 -4.70
CA GLN A 363 10.25 3.19 -5.18
C GLN A 363 9.51 2.22 -4.25
N ASP A 364 10.11 1.99 -3.06
CA ASP A 364 9.54 1.08 -2.07
C ASP A 364 10.01 1.44 -0.65
#